data_92985eb2c43948f4a2010a622506fbd7
#
_entry.id   92985eb2c43948f4a2010a622506fbd7
#
_cell.length_a   1.000
_cell.length_b   1.000
_cell.length_c   1.000
_cell.angle_alpha   90.00
_cell.angle_beta   90.00
_cell.angle_gamma   90.00
#
_symmetry.space_group_name_H-M   'P 1'
#
loop_
_entity.id
_entity.type
_entity.pdbx_description
1 polymer ?
#
loop_
_entity_poly.entity_id
_entity_poly.type
_entity_poly.pdbx_seq_one_letter_code
_entity_poly.pdbx_strand_id
1 'polypeptide(L)'
;MLPVATYLFGAGQSYAQHRDSLSNSENKFNKQVNQSIHFNQQHLKQNKEHHNVQYTHSLMAARREAKRDIWAQINQKNQTQIIMQTLLFSCSFGLLIEGILPEGITTFIACSYSITLSFAILFTFVALLCSIKVQSRMTRFNISSRYQVYTTGKKYPNFEQYYKDYCYRLKIVSRWLNYIGVMSLFISGIIL
;
A
#
# COMPACT_ATOMS: atom_id res chain seq x y z
N MET A 1 -14.57 -99.51 -23.31
CA MET A 1 -13.66 -98.42 -23.80
C MET A 1 -14.36 -97.05 -23.68
N LEU A 2 -14.60 -96.57 -22.47
CA LEU A 2 -15.29 -95.26 -22.30
C LEU A 2 -14.83 -94.43 -21.05
N PRO A 3 -13.53 -94.33 -20.66
CA PRO A 3 -13.15 -93.35 -19.64
C PRO A 3 -12.27 -92.18 -20.12
N VAL A 4 -11.69 -92.26 -21.37
CA VAL A 4 -10.72 -91.24 -21.78
C VAL A 4 -11.39 -89.97 -22.31
N ALA A 5 -12.58 -90.02 -22.88
CA ALA A 5 -13.32 -88.91 -23.40
C ALA A 5 -13.85 -87.95 -22.28
N THR A 6 -14.21 -88.50 -21.10
CA THR A 6 -14.70 -87.72 -19.95
C THR A 6 -13.61 -86.93 -19.27
N TYR A 7 -12.37 -87.45 -19.28
CA TYR A 7 -11.21 -86.74 -18.73
C TYR A 7 -10.77 -85.52 -19.62
N LEU A 8 -10.85 -85.67 -20.96
CA LEU A 8 -10.55 -84.58 -21.85
C LEU A 8 -11.57 -83.47 -21.83
N PHE A 9 -12.87 -83.79 -21.65
CA PHE A 9 -13.91 -82.77 -21.48
C PHE A 9 -13.80 -82.00 -20.15
N GLY A 10 -13.48 -82.67 -19.05
CA GLY A 10 -13.27 -82.03 -17.78
C GLY A 10 -12.06 -81.11 -17.72
N ALA A 11 -10.96 -81.52 -18.37
CA ALA A 11 -9.76 -80.65 -18.49
C ALA A 11 -10.03 -79.39 -19.33
N GLY A 12 -10.79 -79.53 -20.43
CA GLY A 12 -11.16 -78.38 -21.27
C GLY A 12 -12.05 -77.35 -20.54
N GLN A 13 -13.00 -77.80 -19.72
CA GLN A 13 -13.86 -76.92 -18.90
C GLN A 13 -13.07 -76.20 -17.82
N SER A 14 -12.14 -76.90 -17.15
CA SER A 14 -11.26 -76.31 -16.15
C SER A 14 -10.36 -75.20 -16.74
N TYR A 15 -9.81 -75.41 -17.92
CA TYR A 15 -9.02 -74.41 -18.64
C TYR A 15 -9.83 -73.21 -19.07
N ALA A 16 -11.05 -73.38 -19.56
CA ALA A 16 -11.96 -72.30 -19.90
C ALA A 16 -12.33 -71.45 -18.67
N GLN A 17 -12.68 -72.06 -17.58
CA GLN A 17 -12.98 -71.37 -16.32
C GLN A 17 -11.78 -70.61 -15.75
N HIS A 18 -10.57 -71.16 -15.86
CA HIS A 18 -9.35 -70.50 -15.42
C HIS A 18 -9.02 -69.31 -16.28
N ARG A 19 -9.19 -69.39 -17.59
CA ARG A 19 -9.01 -68.27 -18.54
C ARG A 19 -10.01 -67.16 -18.31
N ASP A 20 -11.28 -67.47 -18.04
CA ASP A 20 -12.33 -66.49 -17.77
C ASP A 20 -12.11 -65.80 -16.41
N SER A 21 -11.59 -66.51 -15.41
CA SER A 21 -11.24 -65.94 -14.12
C SER A 21 -10.05 -64.99 -14.21
N LEU A 22 -9.01 -65.33 -15.04
CA LEU A 22 -7.88 -64.44 -15.32
C LEU A 22 -8.30 -63.19 -16.04
N SER A 23 -9.10 -63.31 -17.12
CA SER A 23 -9.63 -62.20 -17.87
C SER A 23 -10.49 -61.26 -17.02
N ASN A 24 -11.29 -61.81 -16.09
CA ASN A 24 -12.13 -61.05 -15.16
C ASN A 24 -11.27 -60.32 -14.11
N SER A 25 -10.19 -60.92 -13.63
CA SER A 25 -9.25 -60.29 -12.68
C SER A 25 -8.45 -59.16 -13.37
N GLU A 26 -8.04 -59.34 -14.59
CA GLU A 26 -7.34 -58.31 -15.40
C GLU A 26 -8.27 -57.12 -15.67
N ASN A 27 -9.50 -57.36 -16.04
CA ASN A 27 -10.52 -56.30 -16.24
C ASN A 27 -10.81 -55.55 -14.95
N LYS A 28 -10.89 -56.22 -13.80
CA LYS A 28 -11.05 -55.56 -12.50
C LYS A 28 -9.85 -54.69 -12.15
N PHE A 29 -8.63 -55.20 -12.37
CA PHE A 29 -7.40 -54.45 -12.12
C PHE A 29 -7.31 -53.22 -12.99
N ASN A 30 -7.54 -53.36 -14.31
CA ASN A 30 -7.52 -52.21 -15.26
C ASN A 30 -8.57 -51.15 -14.88
N LYS A 31 -9.75 -51.57 -14.41
CA LYS A 31 -10.80 -50.66 -13.93
C LYS A 31 -10.36 -49.90 -12.68
N GLN A 32 -9.69 -50.56 -11.73
CA GLN A 32 -9.14 -49.90 -10.54
C GLN A 32 -8.01 -48.93 -10.86
N VAL A 33 -7.11 -49.30 -11.73
CA VAL A 33 -6.03 -48.43 -12.20
C VAL A 33 -6.59 -47.17 -12.89
N ASN A 34 -7.55 -47.32 -13.79
CA ASN A 34 -8.19 -46.18 -14.44
C ASN A 34 -8.94 -45.27 -13.48
N GLN A 35 -9.62 -45.83 -12.46
CA GLN A 35 -10.24 -45.05 -11.40
C GLN A 35 -9.23 -44.25 -10.57
N SER A 36 -8.09 -44.87 -10.21
CA SER A 36 -7.04 -44.19 -9.45
C SER A 36 -6.36 -43.09 -10.26
N ILE A 37 -6.15 -43.28 -11.54
CA ILE A 37 -5.62 -42.26 -12.45
C ILE A 37 -6.59 -41.08 -12.54
N HIS A 38 -7.87 -41.32 -12.74
CA HIS A 38 -8.89 -40.29 -12.81
C HIS A 38 -9.00 -39.50 -11.50
N PHE A 39 -8.95 -40.17 -10.35
CA PHE A 39 -8.96 -39.55 -9.03
C PHE A 39 -7.73 -38.67 -8.81
N ASN A 40 -6.54 -39.16 -9.18
CA ASN A 40 -5.31 -38.38 -9.07
C ASN A 40 -5.33 -37.14 -9.99
N GLN A 41 -5.88 -37.26 -11.21
CA GLN A 41 -6.03 -36.12 -12.11
C GLN A 41 -6.99 -35.06 -11.57
N GLN A 42 -8.10 -35.48 -10.95
CA GLN A 42 -9.02 -34.56 -10.29
C GLN A 42 -8.37 -33.82 -9.10
N HIS A 43 -7.65 -34.55 -8.26
CA HIS A 43 -6.90 -33.97 -7.14
C HIS A 43 -5.83 -32.97 -7.60
N LEU A 44 -5.11 -33.32 -8.66
CA LEU A 44 -4.11 -32.41 -9.25
C LEU A 44 -4.74 -31.12 -9.79
N LYS A 45 -5.90 -31.25 -10.41
CA LYS A 45 -6.64 -30.08 -10.93
C LYS A 45 -7.15 -29.19 -9.79
N GLN A 46 -7.76 -29.78 -8.76
CA GLN A 46 -8.22 -29.04 -7.58
C GLN A 46 -7.07 -28.36 -6.83
N ASN A 47 -5.93 -29.04 -6.66
CA ASN A 47 -4.76 -28.43 -6.04
C ASN A 47 -4.19 -27.26 -6.83
N LYS A 48 -4.15 -27.36 -8.17
CA LYS A 48 -3.74 -26.23 -9.02
C LYS A 48 -4.70 -25.04 -8.90
N GLU A 49 -6.01 -25.28 -8.92
CA GLU A 49 -7.01 -24.23 -8.75
C GLU A 49 -6.88 -23.57 -7.37
N HIS A 50 -6.73 -24.36 -6.31
CA HIS A 50 -6.56 -23.85 -4.95
C HIS A 50 -5.27 -23.02 -4.80
N HIS A 51 -4.18 -23.50 -5.38
CA HIS A 51 -2.91 -22.78 -5.37
C HIS A 51 -2.99 -21.46 -6.14
N ASN A 52 -3.65 -21.43 -7.29
CA ASN A 52 -3.87 -20.20 -8.07
C ASN A 52 -4.72 -19.18 -7.29
N VAL A 53 -5.76 -19.62 -6.60
CA VAL A 53 -6.60 -18.77 -5.76
C VAL A 53 -5.78 -18.20 -4.59
N GLN A 54 -5.01 -19.02 -3.90
CA GLN A 54 -4.12 -18.55 -2.82
C GLN A 54 -3.07 -17.56 -3.34
N TYR A 55 -2.46 -17.84 -4.48
CA TYR A 55 -1.48 -16.94 -5.09
C TYR A 55 -2.09 -15.58 -5.46
N THR A 56 -3.27 -15.57 -6.06
CA THR A 56 -3.97 -14.31 -6.38
C THR A 56 -4.35 -13.53 -5.14
N HIS A 57 -4.80 -14.20 -4.07
CA HIS A 57 -5.10 -13.57 -2.77
C HIS A 57 -3.84 -12.97 -2.13
N SER A 58 -2.73 -13.70 -2.10
CA SER A 58 -1.47 -13.21 -1.55
C SER A 58 -0.92 -12.01 -2.34
N LEU A 59 -1.03 -12.05 -3.67
CA LEU A 59 -0.62 -10.95 -4.53
C LEU A 59 -1.50 -9.70 -4.34
N MET A 60 -2.80 -9.86 -4.15
CA MET A 60 -3.69 -8.75 -3.81
C MET A 60 -3.40 -8.19 -2.41
N ALA A 61 -3.08 -9.03 -1.43
CA ALA A 61 -2.68 -8.61 -0.09
C ALA A 61 -1.39 -7.80 -0.13
N ALA A 62 -0.36 -8.29 -0.82
CA ALA A 62 0.93 -7.59 -1.00
C ALA A 62 0.76 -6.24 -1.69
N ARG A 63 -0.10 -6.15 -2.72
CA ARG A 63 -0.42 -4.87 -3.38
C ARG A 63 -1.14 -3.88 -2.44
N ARG A 64 -2.00 -4.37 -1.55
CA ARG A 64 -2.67 -3.51 -0.55
C ARG A 64 -1.67 -3.01 0.50
N GLU A 65 -0.77 -3.86 0.96
CA GLU A 65 0.31 -3.47 1.88
C GLU A 65 1.23 -2.42 1.25
N ALA A 66 1.74 -2.65 0.05
CA ALA A 66 2.55 -1.67 -0.66
C ALA A 66 1.87 -0.29 -0.78
N LYS A 67 0.56 -0.26 -1.04
CA LYS A 67 -0.21 1.00 -1.07
C LYS A 67 -0.35 1.67 0.30
N ARG A 68 -0.48 0.88 1.38
CA ARG A 68 -0.49 1.39 2.75
C ARG A 68 0.85 1.99 3.14
N ASP A 69 1.95 1.32 2.76
CA ASP A 69 3.30 1.78 3.05
C ASP A 69 3.60 3.12 2.38
N ILE A 70 3.20 3.30 1.13
CA ILE A 70 3.33 4.58 0.42
C ILE A 70 2.54 5.68 1.14
N TRP A 71 1.30 5.40 1.52
CA TRP A 71 0.48 6.35 2.27
C TRP A 71 1.12 6.69 3.61
N ALA A 72 1.57 5.69 4.36
CA ALA A 72 2.22 5.86 5.66
C ALA A 72 3.48 6.71 5.55
N GLN A 73 4.34 6.45 4.56
CA GLN A 73 5.56 7.23 4.32
C GLN A 73 5.26 8.70 3.97
N ILE A 74 4.27 8.95 3.10
CA ILE A 74 3.88 10.32 2.74
C ILE A 74 3.28 11.04 3.95
N ASN A 75 2.46 10.34 4.74
CA ASN A 75 1.87 10.86 5.95
C ASN A 75 2.94 11.23 7.00
N GLN A 76 3.89 10.34 7.25
CA GLN A 76 5.00 10.59 8.17
C GLN A 76 5.85 11.78 7.74
N LYS A 77 6.22 11.86 6.45
CA LYS A 77 6.94 13.02 5.91
C LYS A 77 6.18 14.33 6.09
N ASN A 78 4.85 14.31 5.93
CA ASN A 78 4.04 15.51 6.13
C ASN A 78 3.95 15.89 7.62
N GLN A 79 3.80 14.92 8.52
CA GLN A 79 3.83 15.15 9.97
C GLN A 79 5.15 15.76 10.44
N THR A 80 6.29 15.21 9.98
CA THR A 80 7.60 15.76 10.28
C THR A 80 7.72 17.21 9.77
N GLN A 81 7.22 17.49 8.56
CA GLN A 81 7.19 18.86 8.04
C GLN A 81 6.35 19.81 8.90
N ILE A 82 5.18 19.39 9.38
CA ILE A 82 4.33 20.17 10.27
C ILE A 82 5.07 20.47 11.58
N ILE A 83 5.71 19.48 12.19
CA ILE A 83 6.47 19.65 13.43
C ILE A 83 7.61 20.67 13.22
N MET A 84 8.39 20.54 12.15
CA MET A 84 9.45 21.49 11.82
C MET A 84 8.92 22.92 11.63
N GLN A 85 7.81 23.08 10.92
CA GLN A 85 7.17 24.38 10.70
C GLN A 85 6.62 24.98 11.99
N THR A 86 6.05 24.15 12.87
CA THR A 86 5.58 24.61 14.19
C THR A 86 6.73 25.10 15.04
N LEU A 87 7.85 24.39 15.08
CA LEU A 87 9.05 24.80 15.80
C LEU A 87 9.61 26.12 15.25
N LEU A 88 9.74 26.26 13.93
CA LEU A 88 10.22 27.48 13.28
C LEU A 88 9.28 28.68 13.58
N PHE A 89 7.97 28.45 13.50
CA PHE A 89 6.97 29.47 13.85
C PHE A 89 7.10 29.90 15.31
N SER A 90 7.22 28.95 16.25
CA SER A 90 7.38 29.23 17.68
C SER A 90 8.67 29.99 17.97
N CYS A 91 9.80 29.60 17.35
CA CYS A 91 11.06 30.32 17.46
C CYS A 91 10.94 31.76 16.92
N SER A 92 10.30 31.94 15.76
CA SER A 92 10.10 33.27 15.17
C SER A 92 9.24 34.16 16.06
N PHE A 93 8.23 33.57 16.66
CA PHE A 93 7.33 34.29 17.57
C PHE A 93 8.01 34.62 18.89
N GLY A 94 8.85 33.72 19.41
CA GLY A 94 9.70 33.96 20.57
C GLY A 94 10.64 35.14 20.35
N LEU A 95 11.31 35.21 19.19
CA LEU A 95 12.16 36.33 18.82
C LEU A 95 11.40 37.65 18.72
N LEU A 96 10.12 37.63 18.31
CA LEU A 96 9.29 38.84 18.31
C LEU A 96 8.98 39.35 19.71
N ILE A 97 8.74 38.43 20.68
CA ILE A 97 8.36 38.80 22.05
C ILE A 97 9.57 39.16 22.92
N GLU A 98 10.65 38.36 22.78
CA GLU A 98 11.84 38.47 23.64
C GLU A 98 13.00 39.24 22.99
N GLY A 99 12.86 39.57 21.71
CA GLY A 99 13.88 40.25 20.93
C GLY A 99 14.13 41.66 21.45
N ILE A 100 15.09 41.80 22.36
CA ILE A 100 15.56 43.10 22.88
C ILE A 100 16.58 43.64 21.87
N LEU A 101 16.23 44.74 21.22
CA LEU A 101 17.16 45.44 20.34
C LEU A 101 18.28 46.09 21.18
N PRO A 102 19.57 45.95 20.79
CA PRO A 102 20.66 46.61 21.49
C PRO A 102 20.48 48.13 21.59
N GLU A 103 20.92 48.73 22.69
CA GLU A 103 20.91 50.16 22.85
C GLU A 103 21.79 50.87 21.82
N GLY A 104 21.27 51.90 21.16
CA GLY A 104 22.02 52.68 20.15
C GLY A 104 21.82 52.28 18.72
N ILE A 105 20.92 51.32 18.43
CA ILE A 105 20.58 50.93 17.03
C ILE A 105 19.82 52.08 16.34
N THR A 106 20.19 52.34 15.09
CA THR A 106 19.48 53.31 14.23
C THR A 106 18.03 52.84 13.97
N THR A 107 17.09 53.76 13.95
CA THR A 107 15.68 53.48 13.67
C THR A 107 15.46 52.70 12.39
N PHE A 108 16.32 52.93 11.37
CA PHE A 108 16.27 52.19 10.11
C PHE A 108 16.54 50.70 10.26
N ILE A 109 17.57 50.31 11.04
CA ILE A 109 17.91 48.90 11.32
C ILE A 109 16.76 48.22 12.10
N ALA A 110 16.25 48.91 13.12
CA ALA A 110 15.12 48.41 13.92
C ALA A 110 13.86 48.17 13.07
N CYS A 111 13.51 49.08 12.18
CA CYS A 111 12.39 48.90 11.25
C CYS A 111 12.65 47.74 10.25
N SER A 112 13.84 47.66 9.69
CA SER A 112 14.20 46.56 8.75
C SER A 112 14.14 45.20 9.41
N TYR A 113 14.63 45.07 10.65
CA TYR A 113 14.54 43.85 11.46
C TYR A 113 13.07 43.47 11.70
N SER A 114 12.25 44.42 12.18
CA SER A 114 10.84 44.17 12.47
C SER A 114 10.04 43.74 11.22
N ILE A 115 10.32 44.34 10.07
CA ILE A 115 9.67 44.00 8.81
C ILE A 115 10.09 42.58 8.36
N THR A 116 11.38 42.24 8.37
CA THR A 116 11.87 40.93 7.95
C THR A 116 11.38 39.82 8.89
N LEU A 117 11.35 40.07 10.18
CA LEU A 117 10.81 39.13 11.18
C LEU A 117 9.29 38.93 11.00
N SER A 118 8.54 39.98 10.73
CA SER A 118 7.09 39.90 10.44
C SER A 118 6.80 39.06 9.20
N PHE A 119 7.60 39.21 8.14
CA PHE A 119 7.49 38.37 6.96
C PHE A 119 7.82 36.90 7.27
N ALA A 120 8.85 36.64 8.06
CA ALA A 120 9.20 35.28 8.47
C ALA A 120 8.05 34.60 9.20
N ILE A 121 7.43 35.30 10.16
CA ILE A 121 6.26 34.80 10.92
C ILE A 121 5.08 34.54 9.96
N LEU A 122 4.77 35.47 9.09
CA LEU A 122 3.64 35.36 8.17
C LEU A 122 3.82 34.16 7.23
N PHE A 123 4.99 34.01 6.59
CA PHE A 123 5.24 32.93 5.63
C PHE A 123 5.29 31.56 6.30
N THR A 124 5.90 31.45 7.49
CA THR A 124 5.92 30.19 8.25
C THR A 124 4.52 29.80 8.73
N PHE A 125 3.71 30.76 9.16
CA PHE A 125 2.31 30.52 9.55
C PHE A 125 1.47 30.02 8.36
N VAL A 126 1.52 30.70 7.23
CA VAL A 126 0.77 30.27 6.02
C VAL A 126 1.27 28.91 5.52
N ALA A 127 2.58 28.64 5.59
CA ALA A 127 3.14 27.33 5.24
C ALA A 127 2.59 26.22 6.17
N LEU A 128 2.49 26.50 7.46
CA LEU A 128 1.92 25.57 8.46
C LEU A 128 0.44 25.29 8.16
N LEU A 129 -0.36 26.32 7.90
CA LEU A 129 -1.79 26.16 7.53
C LEU A 129 -1.96 25.30 6.26
N CYS A 130 -1.13 25.51 5.25
CA CYS A 130 -1.13 24.69 4.04
C CYS A 130 -0.80 23.23 4.36
N SER A 131 0.18 22.97 5.21
CA SER A 131 0.57 21.61 5.62
C SER A 131 -0.53 20.90 6.41
N ILE A 132 -1.20 21.61 7.34
CA ILE A 132 -2.35 21.08 8.08
C ILE A 132 -3.50 20.75 7.11
N LYS A 133 -3.76 21.61 6.12
CA LYS A 133 -4.77 21.36 5.09
C LYS A 133 -4.47 20.11 4.25
N VAL A 134 -3.21 19.90 3.90
CA VAL A 134 -2.75 18.66 3.23
C VAL A 134 -3.00 17.47 4.14
N GLN A 135 -2.62 17.53 5.41
CA GLN A 135 -2.83 16.46 6.39
C GLN A 135 -4.31 16.10 6.53
N SER A 136 -5.18 17.09 6.69
CA SER A 136 -6.63 16.88 6.78
C SER A 136 -7.20 16.19 5.53
N ARG A 137 -6.73 16.55 4.34
CA ARG A 137 -7.14 15.88 3.09
C ARG A 137 -6.66 14.43 3.01
N MET A 138 -5.42 14.17 3.43
CA MET A 138 -4.85 12.82 3.46
C MET A 138 -5.60 11.91 4.43
N THR A 139 -5.97 12.43 5.60
CA THR A 139 -6.73 11.68 6.62
C THR A 139 -8.13 11.32 6.12
N ARG A 140 -8.79 12.26 5.43
CA ARG A 140 -10.10 11.98 4.81
C ARG A 140 -10.03 10.83 3.80
N PHE A 141 -8.99 10.78 2.96
CA PHE A 141 -8.81 9.68 2.02
C PHE A 141 -8.66 8.34 2.75
N ASN A 142 -7.88 8.27 3.82
CA ASN A 142 -7.66 7.05 4.58
C ASN A 142 -8.94 6.53 5.26
N ILE A 143 -9.74 7.42 5.86
CA ILE A 143 -11.02 7.06 6.49
C ILE A 143 -12.00 6.56 5.44
N SER A 144 -12.01 7.16 4.26
CA SER A 144 -12.92 6.84 3.17
C SER A 144 -12.40 5.72 2.26
N SER A 145 -11.26 5.11 2.54
CA SER A 145 -10.69 4.06 1.69
C SER A 145 -11.55 2.80 1.59
N ARG A 146 -12.52 2.60 2.50
CA ARG A 146 -13.58 1.59 2.41
C ARG A 146 -14.74 2.03 1.51
N TYR A 147 -14.95 3.31 1.35
CA TYR A 147 -15.99 3.91 0.52
C TYR A 147 -15.28 4.77 -0.51
N GLN A 148 -15.51 4.50 -1.78
CA GLN A 148 -14.93 5.26 -2.88
C GLN A 148 -15.17 6.76 -2.66
N VAL A 149 -14.09 7.52 -2.44
CA VAL A 149 -14.20 8.96 -2.15
C VAL A 149 -14.67 9.68 -3.40
N TYR A 150 -15.87 10.20 -3.33
CA TYR A 150 -16.38 11.14 -4.30
C TYR A 150 -16.04 12.55 -3.83
N THR A 151 -15.01 13.16 -4.41
CA THR A 151 -14.74 14.57 -4.20
C THR A 151 -14.96 15.26 -5.53
N THR A 152 -15.89 16.19 -5.58
CA THR A 152 -16.25 16.95 -6.80
C THR A 152 -16.69 16.05 -7.98
N GLY A 153 -17.44 14.96 -7.72
CA GLY A 153 -17.96 14.08 -8.78
C GLY A 153 -16.95 13.14 -9.43
N LYS A 154 -15.67 13.18 -9.03
CA LYS A 154 -14.62 12.28 -9.51
C LYS A 154 -14.36 11.15 -8.52
N LYS A 155 -14.30 9.92 -9.04
CA LYS A 155 -13.94 8.72 -8.30
C LYS A 155 -12.43 8.50 -8.39
N TYR A 156 -11.74 8.45 -7.23
CA TYR A 156 -10.31 8.20 -7.17
C TYR A 156 -10.04 6.75 -6.74
N PRO A 157 -9.62 5.87 -7.65
CA PRO A 157 -9.32 4.48 -7.31
C PRO A 157 -7.98 4.32 -6.57
N ASN A 158 -7.06 5.29 -6.73
CA ASN A 158 -5.72 5.25 -6.17
C ASN A 158 -5.42 6.51 -5.36
N PHE A 159 -4.76 6.31 -4.20
CA PHE A 159 -4.26 7.39 -3.35
C PHE A 159 -3.32 8.33 -4.09
N GLU A 160 -2.45 7.79 -4.95
CA GLU A 160 -1.46 8.56 -5.69
C GLU A 160 -2.09 9.60 -6.62
N GLN A 161 -3.15 9.24 -7.35
CA GLN A 161 -3.88 10.18 -8.20
C GLN A 161 -4.59 11.24 -7.37
N TYR A 162 -5.26 10.84 -6.28
CA TYR A 162 -5.89 11.78 -5.37
C TYR A 162 -4.89 12.78 -4.78
N TYR A 163 -3.73 12.27 -4.33
CA TYR A 163 -2.67 13.09 -3.76
C TYR A 163 -2.12 14.09 -4.77
N LYS A 164 -1.88 13.67 -6.01
CA LYS A 164 -1.38 14.52 -7.10
C LYS A 164 -2.35 15.65 -7.43
N ASP A 165 -3.64 15.36 -7.49
CA ASP A 165 -4.65 16.34 -7.88
C ASP A 165 -4.99 17.33 -6.76
N TYR A 166 -5.08 16.87 -5.50
CA TYR A 166 -5.58 17.68 -4.38
C TYR A 166 -4.55 18.14 -3.38
N CYS A 167 -3.48 17.38 -3.18
CA CYS A 167 -2.51 17.64 -2.12
C CYS A 167 -1.19 18.20 -2.65
N TYR A 168 -0.77 17.77 -3.84
CA TYR A 168 0.57 18.06 -4.35
C TYR A 168 0.85 19.55 -4.53
N ARG A 169 -0.08 20.31 -5.11
CA ARG A 169 0.06 21.76 -5.30
C ARG A 169 0.20 22.49 -3.97
N LEU A 170 -0.67 22.17 -3.00
CA LEU A 170 -0.60 22.79 -1.67
C LEU A 170 0.71 22.44 -0.95
N LYS A 171 1.22 21.22 -1.13
CA LYS A 171 2.49 20.81 -0.55
C LYS A 171 3.67 21.58 -1.15
N ILE A 172 3.67 21.83 -2.46
CA ILE A 172 4.70 22.65 -3.10
C ILE A 172 4.65 24.06 -2.55
N VAL A 173 3.48 24.68 -2.52
CA VAL A 173 3.29 26.03 -1.97
C VAL A 173 3.77 26.11 -0.53
N SER A 174 3.38 25.15 0.33
CA SER A 174 3.84 25.07 1.71
C SER A 174 5.36 25.02 1.81
N ARG A 175 6.05 24.25 0.96
CA ARG A 175 7.52 24.17 0.97
C ARG A 175 8.16 25.50 0.58
N TRP A 176 7.69 26.12 -0.51
CA TRP A 176 8.25 27.41 -0.96
C TRP A 176 8.05 28.48 0.11
N LEU A 177 6.86 28.59 0.70
CA LEU A 177 6.61 29.54 1.78
C LEU A 177 7.49 29.28 2.99
N ASN A 178 7.71 28.01 3.34
CA ASN A 178 8.62 27.66 4.41
C ASN A 178 10.07 28.09 4.13
N TYR A 179 10.56 27.87 2.90
CA TYR A 179 11.90 28.33 2.50
C TYR A 179 12.03 29.84 2.58
N ILE A 180 11.03 30.58 2.08
CA ILE A 180 11.02 32.06 2.15
C ILE A 180 11.01 32.51 3.62
N GLY A 181 10.19 31.87 4.46
CA GLY A 181 10.13 32.18 5.90
C GLY A 181 11.47 31.96 6.60
N VAL A 182 12.12 30.82 6.34
CA VAL A 182 13.46 30.51 6.89
C VAL A 182 14.49 31.50 6.40
N MET A 183 14.52 31.84 5.12
CA MET A 183 15.44 32.85 4.58
C MET A 183 15.22 34.23 5.21
N SER A 184 13.96 34.61 5.42
CA SER A 184 13.64 35.88 6.12
C SER A 184 14.14 35.87 7.56
N LEU A 185 14.07 34.73 8.28
CA LEU A 185 14.65 34.57 9.60
C LEU A 185 16.18 34.74 9.61
N PHE A 186 16.88 34.12 8.66
CA PHE A 186 18.32 34.29 8.52
C PHE A 186 18.71 35.75 8.26
N ILE A 187 17.98 36.43 7.36
CA ILE A 187 18.20 37.84 7.06
C ILE A 187 17.98 38.70 8.32
N SER A 188 16.90 38.44 9.08
CA SER A 188 16.67 39.15 10.34
C SER A 188 17.80 38.95 11.35
N GLY A 189 18.38 37.73 11.46
CA GLY A 189 19.52 37.44 12.30
C GLY A 189 20.83 38.11 11.85
N ILE A 190 20.98 38.42 10.56
CA ILE A 190 22.16 39.14 10.03
C ILE A 190 22.02 40.66 10.29
N ILE A 191 20.80 41.18 10.29
CA ILE A 191 20.53 42.60 10.51
C ILE A 191 20.76 42.99 11.98
N LEU A 192 20.61 42.05 12.89
CA LEU A 192 20.76 42.22 14.33
C LEU A 192 22.23 42.10 14.74
#